data_5ceaf6d4a537afb43d6f090329969e32
#
_entry.id   5ceaf6d4a537afb43d6f090329969e32
#
_cell.length_a   1.000
_cell.length_b   1.000
_cell.length_c   1.000
_cell.angle_alpha   90.00
_cell.angle_beta   90.00
_cell.angle_gamma   90.00
#
_symmetry.space_group_name_H-M   'P 1'
#
loop_
_entity.id
_entity.type
_entity.pdbx_description
1 polymer ?
#
loop_
_entity_poly.entity_id
_entity_poly.type
_entity_poly.pdbx_seq_one_letter_code
_entity_poly.pdbx_strand_id
1 'polypeptide(L)'
;MTYKKPDKKIKNKSNWYLPPLKRRDFLRGSAGGMAGAWLSTWPWQKLSAQQNLNPVTEDWDSGIVRHLLPAVNETQILIKTSFTRALREAPRLRIQNGGSTRLVEGYLNDTSGEFWQFYAIDLQPDTEYELSLQDSRGNALCERWPLSTFPSPQQNPEKVRVLFYTCAGGPEGEYFGIGDRRGNLPIAIRQRLLRRGLSFTPQAAVANGDHIYWDLHTWQGDRAGELSPAGQLSNFDFAARVMGGSNEDAMKLAAGPQIAPLYGTAFRSTPVYFLQDDHDHWENDSPLTYPVPWFQLQLARTTQQ
;
A
#
# COMPACT_ATOMS: atom_id res chain seq x y z
N MET A 1 -62.95 27.43 5.41
CA MET A 1 -62.70 25.98 5.47
C MET A 1 -61.29 25.79 6.01
N THR A 2 -61.22 25.47 7.29
CA THR A 2 -59.98 25.34 8.06
C THR A 2 -59.62 23.85 8.14
N TYR A 3 -58.47 23.47 7.60
CA TYR A 3 -57.97 22.09 7.66
C TYR A 3 -57.13 21.90 8.94
N LYS A 4 -57.61 21.05 9.86
CA LYS A 4 -56.90 20.57 11.05
C LYS A 4 -55.90 19.50 10.68
N LYS A 5 -54.63 19.65 11.09
CA LYS A 5 -53.59 18.58 11.11
C LYS A 5 -53.84 17.62 12.25
N PRO A 6 -53.67 16.32 12.06
CA PRO A 6 -53.66 15.38 13.17
C PRO A 6 -52.26 15.25 13.78
N ASP A 7 -52.16 15.41 15.08
CA ASP A 7 -51.02 15.01 15.94
C ASP A 7 -50.87 13.49 15.91
N LYS A 8 -49.71 13.03 15.52
CA LYS A 8 -49.22 11.67 15.91
C LYS A 8 -47.80 11.78 16.47
N LYS A 9 -47.74 11.80 17.81
CA LYS A 9 -46.52 11.49 18.56
C LYS A 9 -46.21 10.04 18.37
N ILE A 10 -45.16 9.71 17.62
CA ILE A 10 -44.48 8.41 17.67
C ILE A 10 -43.22 8.62 18.51
N LYS A 11 -43.27 8.11 19.73
CA LYS A 11 -42.09 7.92 20.59
C LYS A 11 -41.34 6.72 20.04
N ASN A 12 -40.25 6.94 19.32
CA ASN A 12 -39.29 5.91 19.06
C ASN A 12 -38.03 6.21 19.90
N LYS A 13 -37.91 5.48 21.03
CA LYS A 13 -36.70 5.44 21.86
C LYS A 13 -35.82 4.33 21.33
N SER A 14 -34.75 4.68 20.65
CA SER A 14 -33.48 3.96 20.66
C SER A 14 -32.40 4.84 20.04
N ASN A 15 -31.97 5.86 20.78
CA ASN A 15 -30.75 6.56 20.47
C ASN A 15 -29.57 5.78 21.04
N TRP A 16 -29.02 4.87 20.27
CA TRP A 16 -27.68 4.36 20.47
C TRP A 16 -26.69 5.33 19.77
N TYR A 17 -26.62 6.57 20.24
CA TYR A 17 -25.48 7.43 19.94
C TYR A 17 -24.40 7.11 20.97
N LEU A 18 -23.45 6.25 20.59
CA LEU A 18 -22.16 6.25 21.24
C LEU A 18 -21.47 7.58 20.88
N PRO A 19 -20.99 8.37 21.85
CA PRO A 19 -20.21 9.55 21.53
C PRO A 19 -18.98 9.12 20.72
N PRO A 20 -18.52 9.94 19.76
CA PRO A 20 -17.32 9.62 19.00
C PRO A 20 -16.15 9.46 19.97
N LEU A 21 -15.64 8.24 20.08
CA LEU A 21 -14.44 7.94 20.83
C LEU A 21 -13.29 8.65 20.14
N LYS A 22 -12.66 9.58 20.83
CA LYS A 22 -11.44 10.20 20.31
C LYS A 22 -10.39 9.10 20.13
N ARG A 23 -9.67 9.09 19.02
CA ARG A 23 -8.60 8.12 18.67
C ARG A 23 -7.67 7.84 19.87
N ARG A 24 -7.38 8.86 20.68
CA ARG A 24 -6.59 8.78 21.90
C ARG A 24 -7.22 7.92 23.00
N ASP A 25 -8.54 7.90 23.12
CA ASP A 25 -9.27 7.18 24.16
C ASP A 25 -9.43 5.71 23.80
N PHE A 26 -9.53 5.41 22.48
CA PHE A 26 -9.48 4.04 21.97
C PHE A 26 -8.12 3.38 22.22
N LEU A 27 -7.02 4.10 21.94
CA LEU A 27 -5.66 3.60 22.17
C LEU A 27 -5.32 3.44 23.66
N ARG A 28 -5.88 4.27 24.52
CA ARG A 28 -5.72 4.13 25.99
C ARG A 28 -6.57 3.02 26.58
N GLY A 29 -7.77 2.80 26.05
CA GLY A 29 -8.66 1.73 26.50
C GLY A 29 -8.18 0.33 26.08
N SER A 30 -7.59 0.18 24.91
CA SER A 30 -7.04 -1.09 24.43
C SER A 30 -5.70 -1.47 25.06
N ALA A 31 -4.92 -0.49 25.51
CA ALA A 31 -3.63 -0.75 26.18
C ALA A 31 -3.75 -1.06 27.68
N GLY A 32 -4.84 -0.62 28.33
CA GLY A 32 -5.01 -0.73 29.78
C GLY A 32 -5.74 -1.97 30.30
N GLY A 33 -6.56 -2.60 29.47
CA GLY A 33 -7.51 -3.62 29.91
C GLY A 33 -7.07 -5.08 29.79
N MET A 34 -6.12 -5.42 28.96
CA MET A 34 -5.70 -6.82 28.73
C MET A 34 -4.21 -7.12 28.98
N ALA A 35 -3.40 -6.13 29.24
CA ALA A 35 -1.96 -6.33 29.49
C ALA A 35 -1.62 -6.73 30.93
N GLY A 36 -2.54 -6.56 31.89
CA GLY A 36 -2.25 -6.74 33.30
C GLY A 36 -2.26 -8.19 33.83
N ALA A 37 -2.94 -9.11 33.14
CA ALA A 37 -3.20 -10.44 33.72
C ALA A 37 -2.38 -11.59 33.05
N TRP A 38 -1.73 -11.38 31.91
CA TRP A 38 -1.02 -12.45 31.17
C TRP A 38 0.48 -12.25 31.01
N LEU A 39 1.03 -11.14 31.49
CA LEU A 39 2.46 -10.83 31.34
C LEU A 39 3.35 -11.32 32.49
N SER A 40 2.80 -11.92 33.56
CA SER A 40 3.59 -12.30 34.72
C SER A 40 4.16 -13.71 34.71
N THR A 41 3.88 -14.54 33.67
CA THR A 41 4.31 -15.96 33.66
C THR A 41 5.11 -16.40 32.44
N TRP A 42 5.37 -15.51 31.48
CA TRP A 42 6.26 -15.86 30.38
C TRP A 42 7.68 -15.39 30.67
N PRO A 43 8.67 -16.30 30.61
CA PRO A 43 10.05 -15.90 30.68
C PRO A 43 10.34 -15.03 29.46
N TRP A 44 10.60 -13.76 29.70
CA TRP A 44 11.17 -12.84 28.72
C TRP A 44 12.55 -13.35 28.33
N GLN A 45 12.62 -14.35 27.43
CA GLN A 45 13.83 -14.55 26.68
C GLN A 45 14.06 -13.23 25.95
N LYS A 46 15.18 -12.59 26.25
CA LYS A 46 15.70 -11.47 25.47
C LYS A 46 15.73 -11.96 24.02
N LEU A 47 14.71 -11.66 23.24
CA LEU A 47 14.77 -11.74 21.80
C LEU A 47 15.86 -10.73 21.43
N SER A 48 17.08 -11.24 21.25
CA SER A 48 18.14 -10.45 20.66
C SER A 48 17.64 -10.04 19.29
N ALA A 49 17.39 -8.75 19.13
CA ALA A 49 16.90 -8.16 17.88
C ALA A 49 17.87 -8.37 16.69
N GLN A 50 18.97 -9.05 16.91
CA GLN A 50 20.01 -9.37 15.92
C GLN A 50 19.79 -10.66 15.14
N GLN A 51 18.75 -11.45 15.44
CA GLN A 51 18.54 -12.70 14.70
C GLN A 51 17.77 -12.42 13.39
N ASN A 52 18.52 -12.45 12.30
CA ASN A 52 18.07 -12.53 10.90
C ASN A 52 17.31 -11.33 10.36
N LEU A 53 17.98 -10.20 10.20
CA LEU A 53 17.56 -9.08 9.33
C LEU A 53 17.72 -9.40 7.83
N ASN A 54 18.11 -10.64 7.49
CA ASN A 54 18.22 -11.04 6.10
C ASN A 54 16.85 -10.91 5.40
N PRO A 55 16.81 -10.37 4.18
CA PRO A 55 15.60 -10.34 3.38
C PRO A 55 15.03 -11.76 3.26
N VAL A 56 13.72 -11.87 3.32
CA VAL A 56 13.06 -13.15 3.10
C VAL A 56 13.17 -13.47 1.62
N THR A 57 13.94 -14.47 1.26
CA THR A 57 14.02 -14.97 -0.11
C THR A 57 12.72 -15.68 -0.48
N GLU A 58 12.24 -15.45 -1.67
CA GLU A 58 11.14 -16.20 -2.27
C GLU A 58 11.72 -17.23 -3.24
N ASP A 59 11.08 -18.39 -3.33
CA ASP A 59 11.42 -19.39 -4.35
C ASP A 59 10.95 -18.99 -5.75
N TRP A 60 10.13 -17.94 -5.87
CA TRP A 60 9.65 -17.40 -7.13
C TRP A 60 10.69 -16.48 -7.78
N ASP A 61 11.02 -16.75 -9.05
CA ASP A 61 11.99 -15.95 -9.80
C ASP A 61 11.35 -14.64 -10.29
N SER A 62 11.71 -13.55 -9.64
CA SER A 62 11.26 -12.21 -10.01
C SER A 62 11.93 -11.69 -11.29
N GLY A 63 12.99 -12.33 -11.80
CA GLY A 63 13.73 -11.87 -12.97
C GLY A 63 14.17 -10.42 -12.83
N ILE A 64 13.66 -9.54 -13.71
CA ILE A 64 13.93 -8.10 -13.65
C ILE A 64 12.78 -7.30 -13.00
N VAL A 65 11.76 -7.93 -12.47
CA VAL A 65 10.66 -7.26 -11.77
C VAL A 65 11.10 -6.86 -10.37
N ARG A 66 11.02 -5.56 -10.04
CA ARG A 66 11.39 -5.00 -8.73
C ARG A 66 10.22 -5.06 -7.75
N HIS A 67 9.04 -4.64 -8.20
CA HIS A 67 7.80 -4.78 -7.44
C HIS A 67 6.63 -5.08 -8.36
N LEU A 68 5.59 -5.71 -7.80
CA LEU A 68 4.39 -6.09 -8.51
C LEU A 68 3.19 -6.01 -7.57
N LEU A 69 2.24 -5.12 -7.89
CA LEU A 69 1.06 -4.84 -7.09
C LEU A 69 -0.19 -5.02 -7.96
N PRO A 70 -0.97 -6.06 -7.72
CA PRO A 70 -2.23 -6.29 -8.40
C PRO A 70 -3.40 -5.61 -7.71
N ALA A 71 -4.41 -5.23 -8.50
CA ALA A 71 -5.76 -4.96 -8.04
C ALA A 71 -6.74 -5.68 -8.98
N VAL A 72 -7.84 -6.18 -8.45
CA VAL A 72 -8.83 -6.91 -9.24
C VAL A 72 -10.24 -6.47 -8.88
N ASN A 73 -11.18 -6.71 -9.79
CA ASN A 73 -12.59 -6.84 -9.46
C ASN A 73 -13.11 -8.14 -10.10
N GLU A 74 -14.40 -8.27 -10.28
CA GLU A 74 -15.01 -9.49 -10.84
C GLU A 74 -14.65 -9.74 -12.31
N THR A 75 -14.29 -8.68 -13.07
CA THR A 75 -14.06 -8.79 -14.53
C THR A 75 -12.76 -8.13 -15.01
N GLN A 76 -11.94 -7.64 -14.08
CA GLN A 76 -10.77 -6.83 -14.43
C GLN A 76 -9.58 -7.20 -13.56
N ILE A 77 -8.39 -7.09 -14.14
CA ILE A 77 -7.11 -7.17 -13.46
C ILE A 77 -6.29 -5.94 -13.85
N LEU A 78 -5.84 -5.20 -12.85
CA LEU A 78 -4.82 -4.16 -12.96
C LEU A 78 -3.52 -4.68 -12.33
N ILE A 79 -2.42 -4.61 -13.06
CA ILE A 79 -1.09 -4.87 -12.52
C ILE A 79 -0.28 -3.59 -12.62
N LYS A 80 0.27 -3.13 -11.50
CA LYS A 80 1.30 -2.09 -11.45
C LYS A 80 2.63 -2.73 -11.10
N THR A 81 3.65 -2.39 -11.84
CA THR A 81 4.98 -3.01 -11.68
C THR A 81 6.10 -2.03 -11.95
N SER A 82 7.25 -2.26 -11.37
CA SER A 82 8.49 -1.63 -11.80
C SER A 82 9.57 -2.68 -12.09
N PHE A 83 10.48 -2.29 -12.95
CA PHE A 83 11.60 -3.12 -13.36
C PHE A 83 12.91 -2.58 -12.77
N THR A 84 13.91 -3.45 -12.65
CA THR A 84 15.24 -3.07 -12.17
C THR A 84 16.03 -2.24 -13.18
N ARG A 85 15.52 -2.11 -14.38
CA ARG A 85 16.05 -1.28 -15.47
C ARG A 85 14.93 -0.75 -16.35
N ALA A 86 15.16 0.38 -16.99
CA ALA A 86 14.24 0.94 -17.97
C ALA A 86 14.02 -0.03 -19.17
N LEU A 87 12.77 -0.15 -19.58
CA LEU A 87 12.40 -0.85 -20.82
C LEU A 87 12.15 0.18 -21.91
N ARG A 88 12.76 -0.05 -23.08
CA ARG A 88 12.62 0.86 -24.25
C ARG A 88 11.34 0.63 -25.02
N GLU A 89 10.81 -0.57 -24.94
CA GLU A 89 9.60 -1.01 -25.62
C GLU A 89 8.59 -1.49 -24.60
N ALA A 90 7.30 -1.33 -24.90
CA ALA A 90 6.23 -1.72 -24.03
C ALA A 90 6.28 -3.22 -23.72
N PRO A 91 6.36 -3.62 -22.45
CA PRO A 91 6.19 -5.01 -22.07
C PRO A 91 4.74 -5.45 -22.21
N ARG A 92 4.48 -6.75 -22.21
CA ARG A 92 3.14 -7.32 -22.30
C ARG A 92 2.84 -8.20 -21.10
N LEU A 93 1.61 -8.10 -20.62
CA LEU A 93 1.04 -9.05 -19.66
C LEU A 93 0.33 -10.16 -20.45
N ARG A 94 0.81 -11.38 -20.31
CA ARG A 94 0.15 -12.58 -20.83
C ARG A 94 -0.76 -13.13 -19.74
N ILE A 95 -2.02 -13.34 -20.10
CA ILE A 95 -3.08 -13.86 -19.23
C ILE A 95 -3.56 -15.16 -19.86
N GLN A 96 -3.51 -16.24 -19.10
CA GLN A 96 -3.89 -17.55 -19.57
C GLN A 96 -4.90 -18.19 -18.63
N ASN A 97 -5.95 -18.78 -19.21
CA ASN A 97 -6.89 -19.68 -18.52
C ASN A 97 -7.24 -20.82 -19.47
N GLY A 98 -6.99 -22.06 -19.05
CA GLY A 98 -7.18 -23.23 -19.89
C GLY A 98 -6.42 -23.10 -21.24
N GLY A 99 -7.12 -23.27 -22.35
CA GLY A 99 -6.57 -23.10 -23.71
C GLY A 99 -6.56 -21.68 -24.25
N SER A 100 -7.13 -20.70 -23.52
CA SER A 100 -7.22 -19.31 -23.95
C SER A 100 -6.02 -18.53 -23.48
N THR A 101 -5.46 -17.70 -24.36
CA THR A 101 -4.37 -16.78 -24.06
C THR A 101 -4.69 -15.38 -24.58
N ARG A 102 -4.50 -14.38 -23.75
CA ARG A 102 -4.64 -12.97 -24.08
C ARG A 102 -3.35 -12.22 -23.76
N LEU A 103 -2.97 -11.26 -24.60
CA LEU A 103 -1.87 -10.35 -24.38
C LEU A 103 -2.45 -8.94 -24.14
N VAL A 104 -1.95 -8.26 -23.12
CA VAL A 104 -2.28 -6.88 -22.79
C VAL A 104 -0.99 -6.07 -22.84
N GLU A 105 -0.98 -5.01 -23.62
CA GLU A 105 0.16 -4.11 -23.74
C GLU A 105 0.29 -3.25 -22.48
N GLY A 106 1.52 -3.00 -22.04
CA GLY A 106 1.82 -2.15 -20.90
C GLY A 106 1.68 -0.67 -21.24
N TYR A 107 1.15 0.09 -20.28
CA TYR A 107 1.15 1.55 -20.30
C TYR A 107 2.27 2.06 -19.42
N LEU A 108 3.02 3.02 -19.94
CA LEU A 108 4.11 3.66 -19.23
C LEU A 108 3.55 4.63 -18.16
N ASN A 109 3.99 4.48 -16.92
CA ASN A 109 3.58 5.36 -15.81
C ASN A 109 4.62 6.41 -15.47
N ASP A 110 5.81 6.32 -16.04
CA ASP A 110 6.92 7.26 -15.80
C ASP A 110 7.57 7.67 -17.12
N THR A 111 8.51 8.59 -17.07
CA THR A 111 9.23 9.04 -18.28
C THR A 111 10.51 8.25 -18.54
N SER A 112 10.99 7.46 -17.59
CA SER A 112 12.23 6.69 -17.72
C SER A 112 12.04 5.28 -18.30
N GLY A 113 10.83 4.73 -18.23
CA GLY A 113 10.56 3.37 -18.72
C GLY A 113 10.73 2.29 -17.66
N GLU A 114 10.74 2.66 -16.37
CA GLU A 114 10.87 1.73 -15.25
C GLU A 114 9.52 1.29 -14.68
N PHE A 115 8.50 2.16 -14.71
CA PHE A 115 7.19 1.92 -14.12
C PHE A 115 6.13 1.72 -15.18
N TRP A 116 5.41 0.60 -15.08
CA TRP A 116 4.42 0.19 -16.05
C TRP A 116 3.15 -0.30 -15.39
N GLN A 117 2.02 -0.16 -16.08
CA GLN A 117 0.75 -0.75 -15.69
C GLN A 117 0.13 -1.53 -16.83
N PHE A 118 -0.65 -2.56 -16.47
CA PHE A 118 -1.38 -3.40 -17.41
C PHE A 118 -2.82 -3.46 -16.94
N TYR A 119 -3.75 -3.23 -17.86
CA TYR A 119 -5.16 -3.21 -17.55
C TYR A 119 -5.91 -4.20 -18.42
N ALA A 120 -6.28 -5.33 -17.85
CA ALA A 120 -7.07 -6.37 -18.49
C ALA A 120 -8.55 -6.23 -18.09
N ILE A 121 -9.43 -6.24 -19.06
CA ILE A 121 -10.89 -6.15 -18.90
C ILE A 121 -11.58 -7.36 -19.49
N ASP A 122 -12.88 -7.50 -19.30
CA ASP A 122 -13.70 -8.58 -19.87
C ASP A 122 -13.21 -9.98 -19.47
N LEU A 123 -12.77 -10.12 -18.23
CA LEU A 123 -12.42 -11.40 -17.63
C LEU A 123 -13.64 -12.08 -17.01
N GLN A 124 -13.53 -13.37 -16.74
CA GLN A 124 -14.60 -14.11 -16.07
C GLN A 124 -14.50 -13.91 -14.55
N PRO A 125 -15.63 -13.75 -13.85
CA PRO A 125 -15.66 -13.73 -12.39
C PRO A 125 -15.19 -15.06 -11.79
N ASP A 126 -14.69 -14.99 -10.54
CA ASP A 126 -14.27 -16.14 -9.74
C ASP A 126 -13.36 -17.11 -10.50
N THR A 127 -12.41 -16.55 -11.24
CA THR A 127 -11.57 -17.30 -12.16
C THR A 127 -10.11 -17.06 -11.89
N GLU A 128 -9.35 -18.13 -11.70
CA GLU A 128 -7.89 -18.06 -11.59
C GLU A 128 -7.25 -18.01 -12.98
N TYR A 129 -6.37 -17.06 -13.15
CA TYR A 129 -5.56 -16.87 -14.36
C TYR A 129 -4.09 -17.10 -14.03
N GLU A 130 -3.37 -17.75 -14.93
CA GLU A 130 -1.91 -17.76 -14.93
C GLU A 130 -1.41 -16.52 -15.66
N LEU A 131 -0.62 -15.71 -14.97
CA LEU A 131 -0.07 -14.46 -15.48
C LEU A 131 1.43 -14.59 -15.74
N SER A 132 1.94 -13.88 -16.73
CA SER A 132 3.38 -13.68 -16.95
C SER A 132 3.65 -12.36 -17.63
N LEU A 133 4.78 -11.73 -17.28
CA LEU A 133 5.27 -10.54 -17.97
C LEU A 133 6.29 -10.95 -19.05
N GLN A 134 6.16 -10.33 -20.20
CA GLN A 134 7.02 -10.59 -21.36
C GLN A 134 7.52 -9.27 -21.96
N ASP A 135 8.72 -9.31 -22.53
CA ASP A 135 9.20 -8.20 -23.37
C ASP A 135 8.44 -8.15 -24.72
N SER A 136 8.74 -7.16 -25.54
CA SER A 136 8.15 -7.00 -26.89
C SER A 136 8.40 -8.19 -27.81
N ARG A 137 9.44 -9.00 -27.56
CA ARG A 137 9.81 -10.19 -28.33
C ARG A 137 9.20 -11.48 -27.79
N GLY A 138 8.50 -11.41 -26.63
CA GLY A 138 7.88 -12.56 -26.00
C GLY A 138 8.78 -13.31 -24.99
N ASN A 139 9.97 -12.78 -24.67
CA ASN A 139 10.82 -13.37 -23.63
C ASN A 139 10.24 -13.07 -22.27
N ALA A 140 10.28 -14.05 -21.35
CA ALA A 140 9.81 -13.88 -19.99
C ALA A 140 10.68 -12.86 -19.24
N LEU A 141 10.02 -11.98 -18.48
CA LEU A 141 10.66 -10.98 -17.61
C LEU A 141 10.68 -11.40 -16.14
N CYS A 142 9.88 -12.41 -15.78
CA CYS A 142 9.81 -13.07 -14.49
C CYS A 142 9.15 -14.44 -14.66
N GLU A 143 9.13 -15.24 -13.60
CA GLU A 143 8.35 -16.47 -13.54
C GLU A 143 6.83 -16.18 -13.60
N ARG A 144 6.02 -17.18 -13.92
CA ARG A 144 4.56 -17.09 -13.95
C ARG A 144 3.99 -17.10 -12.54
N TRP A 145 2.79 -16.51 -12.38
CA TRP A 145 2.10 -16.51 -11.10
C TRP A 145 0.57 -16.58 -11.29
N PRO A 146 -0.16 -17.18 -10.34
CA PRO A 146 -1.62 -17.19 -10.36
C PRO A 146 -2.20 -15.89 -9.79
N LEU A 147 -3.34 -15.45 -10.32
CA LEU A 147 -4.16 -14.39 -9.75
C LEU A 147 -5.62 -14.62 -10.13
N SER A 148 -6.52 -14.50 -9.14
CA SER A 148 -7.96 -14.70 -9.36
C SER A 148 -8.70 -13.37 -9.41
N THR A 149 -9.73 -13.30 -10.27
CA THR A 149 -10.76 -12.27 -10.20
C THR A 149 -11.69 -12.54 -9.02
N PHE A 150 -12.39 -11.50 -8.57
CA PHE A 150 -13.39 -11.66 -7.52
C PHE A 150 -14.64 -12.40 -8.02
N PRO A 151 -15.39 -13.05 -7.11
CA PRO A 151 -16.72 -13.56 -7.42
C PRO A 151 -17.64 -12.44 -7.90
N SER A 152 -18.66 -12.80 -8.67
CA SER A 152 -19.70 -11.83 -9.04
C SER A 152 -20.48 -11.37 -7.80
N PRO A 153 -21.10 -10.17 -7.82
CA PRO A 153 -21.87 -9.64 -6.69
C PRO A 153 -23.05 -10.53 -6.26
N GLN A 154 -23.49 -11.45 -7.12
CA GLN A 154 -24.58 -12.40 -6.85
C GLN A 154 -24.11 -13.67 -6.15
N GLN A 155 -22.80 -13.94 -6.15
CA GLN A 155 -22.23 -15.06 -5.43
C GLN A 155 -22.05 -14.68 -3.95
N ASN A 156 -22.45 -15.58 -3.05
CA ASN A 156 -22.25 -15.41 -1.62
C ASN A 156 -21.13 -16.34 -1.17
N PRO A 157 -19.88 -15.89 -1.09
CA PRO A 157 -18.82 -16.73 -0.58
C PRO A 157 -19.06 -17.02 0.91
N GLU A 158 -18.90 -18.26 1.32
CA GLU A 158 -19.06 -18.67 2.73
C GLU A 158 -18.05 -17.97 3.65
N LYS A 159 -16.91 -17.61 3.10
CA LYS A 159 -15.81 -16.98 3.84
C LYS A 159 -15.00 -16.04 2.97
N VAL A 160 -14.76 -14.84 3.48
CA VAL A 160 -13.83 -13.87 2.90
C VAL A 160 -12.78 -13.52 3.95
N ARG A 161 -11.53 -13.56 3.57
CA ARG A 161 -10.40 -13.07 4.39
C ARG A 161 -9.84 -11.83 3.73
N VAL A 162 -9.73 -10.77 4.51
CA VAL A 162 -9.11 -9.52 4.07
C VAL A 162 -8.00 -9.17 5.05
N LEU A 163 -6.83 -8.90 4.52
CA LEU A 163 -5.70 -8.40 5.29
C LEU A 163 -5.79 -6.87 5.37
N PHE A 164 -5.98 -6.33 6.57
CA PHE A 164 -5.90 -4.89 6.80
C PHE A 164 -4.59 -4.55 7.51
N TYR A 165 -3.91 -3.52 7.03
CA TYR A 165 -2.72 -2.97 7.68
C TYR A 165 -2.61 -1.47 7.40
N THR A 166 -1.85 -0.77 8.23
CA THR A 166 -1.62 0.67 8.13
C THR A 166 -0.17 0.98 8.48
N CYS A 167 0.29 2.20 8.20
CA CYS A 167 1.61 2.71 8.59
C CYS A 167 2.76 1.80 8.13
N ALA A 168 2.62 1.21 6.95
CA ALA A 168 3.63 0.30 6.42
C ALA A 168 4.79 1.02 5.72
N GLY A 169 4.57 2.27 5.31
CA GLY A 169 5.57 3.11 4.66
C GLY A 169 6.66 3.61 5.59
N GLY A 170 7.31 4.66 5.15
CA GLY A 170 8.38 5.32 5.87
C GLY A 170 9.77 4.72 5.61
N PRO A 171 10.79 5.58 5.60
CA PRO A 171 12.18 5.14 5.47
C PRO A 171 12.64 4.38 6.70
N GLU A 172 13.65 3.52 6.53
CA GLU A 172 14.32 2.90 7.66
C GLU A 172 15.03 3.98 8.49
N GLY A 173 14.81 3.94 9.81
CA GLY A 173 15.59 4.73 10.75
C GLY A 173 16.81 3.94 11.23
N GLU A 174 17.93 4.61 11.39
CA GLU A 174 19.12 3.99 11.97
C GLU A 174 18.97 3.69 13.46
N TYR A 175 17.99 4.31 14.13
CA TYR A 175 17.86 4.26 15.58
C TYR A 175 16.46 3.89 16.04
N PHE A 176 16.28 2.65 16.44
CA PHE A 176 15.26 2.22 17.37
C PHE A 176 15.86 2.07 18.76
N GLY A 177 16.09 3.19 19.44
CA GLY A 177 16.40 3.20 20.87
C GLY A 177 15.16 3.57 21.68
N ILE A 178 14.98 2.99 22.86
CA ILE A 178 13.99 3.47 23.83
C ILE A 178 14.39 4.90 24.18
N GLY A 179 13.63 5.88 23.65
CA GLY A 179 13.90 7.32 23.83
C GLY A 179 14.27 8.08 22.56
N ASP A 180 14.69 7.43 21.50
CA ASP A 180 14.89 8.05 20.19
C ASP A 180 13.78 7.57 19.24
N ARG A 181 12.75 8.38 19.06
CA ARG A 181 11.53 8.06 18.31
C ARG A 181 11.66 8.25 16.81
N ARG A 182 12.87 8.18 16.27
CA ARG A 182 13.17 8.50 14.89
C ARG A 182 13.23 7.24 14.05
N GLY A 183 12.39 7.19 13.04
CA GLY A 183 12.40 6.17 12.03
C GLY A 183 11.34 5.08 12.21
N ASN A 184 11.10 4.38 11.14
CA ASN A 184 10.16 3.26 11.09
C ASN A 184 10.87 1.94 11.34
N LEU A 185 10.11 0.89 11.61
CA LEU A 185 10.65 -0.46 11.71
C LEU A 185 11.47 -0.81 10.47
N PRO A 186 12.59 -1.53 10.62
CA PRO A 186 13.35 -2.03 9.47
C PRO A 186 12.46 -2.71 8.43
N ILE A 187 12.73 -2.46 7.15
CA ILE A 187 11.94 -3.02 6.04
C ILE A 187 11.84 -4.54 6.16
N ALA A 188 12.92 -5.22 6.54
CA ALA A 188 12.91 -6.68 6.73
C ALA A 188 11.89 -7.15 7.79
N ILE A 189 11.67 -6.37 8.85
CA ILE A 189 10.65 -6.69 9.86
C ILE A 189 9.26 -6.45 9.31
N ARG A 190 9.04 -5.31 8.63
CA ARG A 190 7.76 -4.99 7.98
C ARG A 190 7.40 -6.03 6.92
N GLN A 191 8.37 -6.45 6.10
CA GLN A 191 8.19 -7.54 5.13
C GLN A 191 7.73 -8.84 5.81
N ARG A 192 8.35 -9.22 6.93
CA ARG A 192 7.94 -10.43 7.69
C ARG A 192 6.52 -10.33 8.22
N LEU A 193 6.11 -9.14 8.70
CA LEU A 193 4.75 -8.92 9.16
C LEU A 193 3.75 -9.05 8.01
N LEU A 194 4.02 -8.43 6.86
CA LEU A 194 3.19 -8.55 5.67
C LEU A 194 3.11 -10.01 5.18
N ARG A 195 4.24 -10.72 5.10
CA ARG A 195 4.27 -12.14 4.71
C ARG A 195 3.52 -13.02 5.70
N ARG A 196 3.62 -12.70 7.01
CA ARG A 196 2.79 -13.40 8.00
C ARG A 196 1.31 -13.17 7.76
N GLY A 197 0.90 -11.94 7.41
CA GLY A 197 -0.47 -11.66 6.98
C GLY A 197 -0.88 -12.46 5.75
N LEU A 198 -0.04 -12.47 4.72
CA LEU A 198 -0.28 -13.22 3.48
C LEU A 198 -0.33 -14.73 3.69
N SER A 199 0.36 -15.28 4.70
CA SER A 199 0.32 -16.72 5.02
C SER A 199 -1.06 -17.22 5.47
N PHE A 200 -1.98 -16.33 5.81
CA PHE A 200 -3.39 -16.65 6.05
C PHE A 200 -4.22 -16.72 4.76
N THR A 201 -3.60 -16.63 3.61
CA THR A 201 -4.23 -16.68 2.27
C THR A 201 -5.43 -15.74 2.14
N PRO A 202 -5.25 -14.42 2.35
CA PRO A 202 -6.33 -13.45 2.16
C PRO A 202 -6.69 -13.34 0.68
N GLN A 203 -7.98 -13.15 0.39
CA GLN A 203 -8.47 -12.87 -0.96
C GLN A 203 -8.17 -11.44 -1.40
N ALA A 204 -7.97 -10.53 -0.44
CA ALA A 204 -7.58 -9.15 -0.69
C ALA A 204 -6.76 -8.59 0.47
N ALA A 205 -6.01 -7.54 0.19
CA ALA A 205 -5.36 -6.71 1.20
C ALA A 205 -5.80 -5.26 1.04
N VAL A 206 -5.95 -4.58 2.17
CA VAL A 206 -6.22 -3.14 2.23
C VAL A 206 -5.11 -2.49 3.04
N ALA A 207 -4.34 -1.68 2.35
CA ALA A 207 -3.33 -0.82 2.94
C ALA A 207 -4.00 0.51 3.31
N ASN A 208 -4.26 0.70 4.60
CA ASN A 208 -5.08 1.80 5.11
C ASN A 208 -4.22 2.98 5.56
N GLY A 209 -3.65 3.69 4.58
CA GLY A 209 -2.90 4.91 4.78
C GLY A 209 -1.44 4.74 5.21
N ASP A 210 -0.73 5.85 5.17
CA ASP A 210 0.68 5.98 5.55
C ASP A 210 1.61 5.07 4.73
N HIS A 211 1.49 5.17 3.43
CA HIS A 211 2.35 4.45 2.50
C HIS A 211 3.62 5.21 2.22
N ILE A 212 3.50 6.54 2.13
CA ILE A 212 4.61 7.47 1.91
C ILE A 212 4.61 8.50 3.02
N TYR A 213 5.68 8.53 3.77
CA TYR A 213 5.91 9.54 4.79
C TYR A 213 6.72 10.68 4.19
N TRP A 214 6.02 11.67 3.64
CA TRP A 214 6.64 12.85 3.05
C TRP A 214 7.14 13.85 4.08
N ASP A 215 6.51 13.88 5.25
CA ASP A 215 6.67 14.87 6.30
C ASP A 215 7.70 14.49 7.37
N LEU A 216 8.25 13.29 7.35
CA LEU A 216 9.19 12.85 8.39
C LEU A 216 10.40 13.75 8.56
N HIS A 217 10.82 14.45 7.52
CA HIS A 217 11.94 15.40 7.58
C HIS A 217 11.59 16.69 8.31
N THR A 218 10.34 17.16 8.26
CA THR A 218 9.92 18.38 8.96
C THR A 218 9.88 18.16 10.47
N TRP A 219 9.76 16.92 10.87
CA TRP A 219 9.61 16.50 12.26
C TRP A 219 10.94 16.34 13.00
N GLN A 220 12.03 16.21 12.27
CA GLN A 220 13.34 15.84 12.83
C GLN A 220 14.34 16.99 12.92
N GLY A 221 13.93 18.21 12.62
CA GLY A 221 14.80 19.40 12.68
C GLY A 221 16.06 19.25 11.80
N ASP A 222 17.20 19.65 12.30
CA ASP A 222 18.45 19.75 11.54
C ASP A 222 18.97 18.43 10.95
N ARG A 223 18.45 17.29 11.36
CA ARG A 223 18.84 15.95 10.84
C ARG A 223 17.87 15.36 9.82
N ALA A 224 16.84 16.08 9.50
CA ALA A 224 15.80 15.60 8.61
C ALA A 224 16.32 15.19 7.23
N GLY A 225 17.29 15.94 6.70
CA GLY A 225 17.89 15.65 5.41
C GLY A 225 18.75 14.39 5.36
N GLU A 226 19.23 13.92 6.51
CA GLU A 226 20.09 12.73 6.58
C GLU A 226 19.29 11.43 6.63
N LEU A 227 18.06 11.47 7.15
CA LEU A 227 17.26 10.28 7.43
C LEU A 227 16.26 9.93 6.33
N SER A 228 15.86 10.90 5.54
CA SER A 228 14.93 10.67 4.43
C SER A 228 15.11 11.70 3.34
N PRO A 229 15.58 11.32 2.15
CA PRO A 229 15.50 12.19 0.98
C PRO A 229 14.03 12.50 0.63
N ALA A 230 13.08 11.73 1.18
CA ALA A 230 11.68 11.85 0.89
C ALA A 230 11.12 13.21 1.27
N GLY A 231 11.55 13.84 2.17
CA GLY A 231 10.79 14.98 2.58
C GLY A 231 11.47 16.31 2.34
N GLN A 232 12.52 16.36 1.60
CA GLN A 232 13.13 17.63 1.25
C GLN A 232 12.27 18.35 0.22
N LEU A 233 11.31 19.15 0.69
CA LEU A 233 10.52 20.03 -0.17
C LEU A 233 11.41 20.88 -1.08
N SER A 234 12.65 21.18 -0.65
CA SER A 234 13.67 21.86 -1.44
C SER A 234 14.12 21.10 -2.69
N ASN A 235 13.85 19.78 -2.76
CA ASN A 235 14.15 18.97 -3.94
C ASN A 235 13.09 19.09 -5.04
N PHE A 236 11.97 19.76 -4.76
CA PHE A 236 10.88 19.93 -5.69
C PHE A 236 10.78 21.36 -6.20
N ASP A 237 10.60 21.51 -7.51
CA ASP A 237 10.22 22.76 -8.14
C ASP A 237 8.69 22.85 -8.20
N PHE A 238 8.10 23.65 -7.33
CA PHE A 238 6.66 23.83 -7.24
C PHE A 238 6.02 24.52 -8.46
N ALA A 239 6.82 25.14 -9.30
CA ALA A 239 6.36 25.76 -10.55
C ALA A 239 6.40 24.79 -11.74
N ALA A 240 7.09 23.65 -11.60
CA ALA A 240 7.21 22.63 -12.63
C ALA A 240 6.17 21.51 -12.47
N ARG A 241 6.02 20.70 -13.51
CA ARG A 241 5.18 19.49 -13.48
C ARG A 241 5.75 18.45 -12.51
N VAL A 242 4.89 17.62 -11.93
CA VAL A 242 5.33 16.47 -11.12
C VAL A 242 6.05 15.43 -11.99
N MET A 243 5.49 15.12 -13.16
CA MET A 243 6.06 14.13 -14.09
C MET A 243 6.88 14.81 -15.20
N GLY A 244 8.00 14.20 -15.55
CA GLY A 244 8.90 14.65 -16.60
C GLY A 244 9.91 15.70 -16.12
N GLY A 245 11.01 15.24 -15.56
CA GLY A 245 12.11 16.10 -15.11
C GLY A 245 12.50 15.89 -13.65
N SER A 246 13.12 16.89 -13.03
CA SER A 246 13.68 16.81 -11.68
C SER A 246 12.66 16.42 -10.59
N ASN A 247 11.41 16.85 -10.75
CA ASN A 247 10.35 16.48 -9.79
C ASN A 247 10.03 14.98 -9.81
N GLU A 248 10.03 14.38 -10.99
CA GLU A 248 9.82 12.93 -11.10
C GLU A 248 10.97 12.16 -10.47
N ASP A 249 12.20 12.58 -10.70
CA ASP A 249 13.38 11.97 -10.09
C ASP A 249 13.36 12.11 -8.57
N ALA A 250 13.03 13.29 -8.06
CA ALA A 250 12.88 13.55 -6.64
C ALA A 250 11.75 12.68 -6.02
N MET A 251 10.61 12.55 -6.70
CA MET A 251 9.50 11.71 -6.27
C MET A 251 9.91 10.24 -6.20
N LYS A 252 10.57 9.72 -7.23
CA LYS A 252 11.06 8.33 -7.27
C LYS A 252 12.08 8.06 -6.18
N LEU A 253 13.01 9.00 -5.96
CA LEU A 253 14.01 8.91 -4.90
C LEU A 253 13.36 8.88 -3.51
N ALA A 254 12.31 9.64 -3.33
CA ALA A 254 11.59 9.76 -2.07
C ALA A 254 10.66 8.55 -1.78
N ALA A 255 9.79 8.24 -2.72
CA ALA A 255 8.76 7.20 -2.55
C ALA A 255 9.29 5.79 -2.80
N GLY A 256 10.17 5.62 -3.77
CA GLY A 256 10.68 4.32 -4.18
C GLY A 256 11.23 3.46 -3.04
N PRO A 257 12.12 3.98 -2.17
CA PRO A 257 12.64 3.24 -1.02
C PRO A 257 11.59 2.82 0.01
N GLN A 258 10.45 3.49 0.06
CA GLN A 258 9.38 3.19 1.00
C GLN A 258 8.44 2.08 0.48
N ILE A 259 8.30 1.95 -0.83
CA ILE A 259 7.34 1.04 -1.47
C ILE A 259 8.03 -0.18 -2.09
N ALA A 260 8.94 0.04 -3.03
CA ALA A 260 9.46 -1.06 -3.85
C ALA A 260 10.12 -2.19 -3.03
N PRO A 261 11.04 -1.92 -2.10
CA PRO A 261 11.63 -2.97 -1.29
C PRO A 261 10.65 -3.58 -0.28
N LEU A 262 9.70 -2.79 0.25
CA LEU A 262 8.74 -3.27 1.24
C LEU A 262 7.80 -4.33 0.66
N TYR A 263 7.19 -4.02 -0.47
CA TYR A 263 6.21 -4.89 -1.11
C TYR A 263 6.87 -5.93 -2.01
N GLY A 264 7.89 -5.54 -2.75
CA GLY A 264 8.53 -6.40 -3.72
C GLY A 264 7.51 -7.09 -4.61
N THR A 265 7.59 -8.40 -4.70
CA THR A 265 6.67 -9.25 -5.44
C THR A 265 5.78 -10.12 -4.55
N ALA A 266 5.80 -9.87 -3.23
CA ALA A 266 5.08 -10.70 -2.26
C ALA A 266 3.56 -10.72 -2.46
N PHE A 267 2.99 -9.63 -2.98
CA PHE A 267 1.56 -9.49 -3.23
C PHE A 267 1.12 -9.94 -4.62
N ARG A 268 2.00 -10.50 -5.46
CA ARG A 268 1.68 -10.85 -6.86
C ARG A 268 0.38 -11.63 -7.08
N SER A 269 0.01 -12.48 -6.10
CA SER A 269 -1.21 -13.29 -6.15
C SER A 269 -2.31 -12.83 -5.18
N THR A 270 -2.11 -11.70 -4.51
CA THR A 270 -3.09 -11.11 -3.58
C THR A 270 -3.34 -9.66 -3.95
N PRO A 271 -4.51 -9.31 -4.44
CA PRO A 271 -4.82 -7.92 -4.79
C PRO A 271 -4.72 -7.02 -3.57
N VAL A 272 -4.16 -5.82 -3.77
CA VAL A 272 -3.96 -4.83 -2.73
C VAL A 272 -4.57 -3.48 -3.14
N TYR A 273 -5.30 -2.87 -2.20
CA TYR A 273 -5.97 -1.59 -2.38
C TYR A 273 -5.39 -0.59 -1.39
N PHE A 274 -5.02 0.58 -1.90
CA PHE A 274 -4.38 1.63 -1.12
C PHE A 274 -5.39 2.75 -0.82
N LEU A 275 -5.52 3.10 0.44
CA LEU A 275 -6.19 4.31 0.91
C LEU A 275 -5.13 5.31 1.36
N GLN A 276 -5.37 6.58 1.18
CA GLN A 276 -4.47 7.64 1.63
C GLN A 276 -4.83 8.08 3.05
N ASP A 277 -3.81 8.50 3.82
CA ASP A 277 -3.96 9.13 5.13
C ASP A 277 -3.08 10.40 5.18
N ASP A 278 -2.92 10.99 6.35
CA ASP A 278 -2.28 12.29 6.55
C ASP A 278 -0.83 12.35 6.05
N HIS A 279 0.01 11.38 6.38
CA HIS A 279 1.40 11.35 5.92
C HIS A 279 1.54 11.25 4.40
N ASP A 280 0.61 10.61 3.73
CA ASP A 280 0.59 10.55 2.26
C ASP A 280 0.36 11.93 1.62
N HIS A 281 -0.14 12.90 2.39
CA HIS A 281 -0.44 14.27 1.97
C HIS A 281 0.42 15.35 2.64
N TRP A 282 1.47 15.02 3.38
CA TRP A 282 2.30 15.96 4.17
C TRP A 282 1.56 16.65 5.32
N GLU A 283 0.60 16.03 5.93
CA GLU A 283 -0.23 16.70 6.91
C GLU A 283 0.16 16.42 8.37
N ASN A 284 0.57 15.20 8.67
CA ASN A 284 1.02 14.74 9.99
C ASN A 284 0.11 15.15 11.16
N ASP A 285 -1.16 14.73 11.13
CA ASP A 285 -2.16 15.08 12.16
C ASP A 285 -2.38 16.61 12.34
N SER A 286 -1.94 17.43 11.41
CA SER A 286 -2.22 18.86 11.45
C SER A 286 -3.73 19.06 11.37
N PRO A 287 -4.33 19.86 12.26
CA PRO A 287 -5.74 20.18 12.12
C PRO A 287 -5.94 20.82 10.75
N LEU A 288 -6.97 20.40 10.03
CA LEU A 288 -7.32 20.83 8.67
C LEU A 288 -7.63 22.35 8.56
N THR A 289 -6.82 23.17 9.21
CA THR A 289 -6.89 24.61 9.14
C THR A 289 -6.37 25.16 7.82
N TYR A 290 -5.59 24.34 7.11
CA TYR A 290 -5.03 24.72 5.81
C TYR A 290 -5.30 23.61 4.80
N PRO A 291 -5.79 23.94 3.60
CA PRO A 291 -5.89 22.97 2.52
C PRO A 291 -4.48 22.51 2.13
N VAL A 292 -4.33 21.23 1.84
CA VAL A 292 -3.08 20.67 1.30
C VAL A 292 -2.75 21.44 0.02
N PRO A 293 -1.53 22.00 -0.12
CA PRO A 293 -1.14 22.71 -1.32
C PRO A 293 -1.32 21.86 -2.57
N TRP A 294 -1.76 22.49 -3.66
CA TRP A 294 -2.07 21.79 -4.90
C TRP A 294 -0.94 20.87 -5.41
N PHE A 295 0.29 21.34 -5.34
CA PHE A 295 1.46 20.56 -5.77
C PHE A 295 1.61 19.28 -4.94
N GLN A 296 1.51 19.36 -3.62
CA GLN A 296 1.61 18.22 -2.71
C GLN A 296 0.50 17.21 -2.97
N LEU A 297 -0.73 17.69 -3.22
CA LEU A 297 -1.84 16.83 -3.60
C LEU A 297 -1.59 16.10 -4.93
N GLN A 298 -1.04 16.79 -5.93
CA GLN A 298 -0.68 16.16 -7.20
C GLN A 298 0.45 15.14 -7.01
N LEU A 299 1.45 15.45 -6.21
CA LEU A 299 2.55 14.55 -5.91
C LEU A 299 2.03 13.27 -5.22
N ALA A 300 1.20 13.42 -4.19
CA ALA A 300 0.60 12.28 -3.47
C ALA A 300 -0.22 11.38 -4.41
N ARG A 301 -0.99 11.95 -5.32
CA ARG A 301 -1.78 11.20 -6.32
C ARG A 301 -0.90 10.53 -7.35
N THR A 302 0.14 11.20 -7.82
CA THR A 302 1.03 10.66 -8.86
C THR A 302 1.84 9.49 -8.32
N THR A 303 2.27 9.52 -7.06
CA THR A 303 3.00 8.40 -6.46
C THR A 303 2.18 7.13 -6.33
N GLN A 304 0.86 7.23 -6.35
CA GLN A 304 -0.02 6.05 -6.30
C GLN A 304 -0.38 5.51 -7.69
N GLN A 305 -0.09 6.26 -8.74
CA GLN A 305 -0.29 5.81 -10.12
C GLN A 305 0.84 4.93 -10.60
#